data_e75d4d79e4742fbb439ebad054c66605
#
_entry.id   e75d4d79e4742fbb439ebad054c66605
#
_cell.length_a   1.000
_cell.length_b   1.000
_cell.length_c   1.000
_cell.angle_alpha   90.00
_cell.angle_beta   90.00
_cell.angle_gamma   90.00
#
_symmetry.space_group_name_H-M   'P 1'
#
loop_
_entity.id
_entity.type
_entity.pdbx_description
1 polymer ?
#
loop_
_entity_poly.entity_id
_entity_poly.type
_entity_poly.pdbx_seq_one_letter_code
_entity_poly.pdbx_strand_id
1 'polypeptide(L)'
;MKLMRVFLLGLVVAFNAAAEQKLPNILWITSEDNGPHLGCYGDKYSKSPNLDALAAKGMIYLNCWSTAPVCAPARTTLISGLYPPSTGAQHMRSNTRLPDRFKMYPAYLRQAGYYCTNNSKEDYNLAKEGEVWNESSRKAHWSNRQKGQPFFAIFNHTISHESQIRNKIDPQFTIHDPKKVRVPAYHPDTPEVRKDWAQYYDRITMMDARAGANLKELAEAGLAEDTIIFYYGDHGSGMPRSKRWPYNSGLNVPLILYVPEKWKHLAPADYKAGGRSDRLVGFIDFAPTLLSLAGIQPPKHMQGHAFMGKHAAAEQPYNYGFRGRMDERYDMVRVVRDKRYLYIRNYMPHKIYGQYISYMFATPTTRTWHDLYHAGKLNTAQGRFWETKPAEELYDLQADPDEVNNLAGSKKHADILRRLRTAQQAKALEIRDLGFLPEGEIHSRGGDRAPYDMGQDPKAYPLERIQQAAEIAAGLNPQATMDLVKLLSDSDSAVRYWAAMGLLMREKRGVAAGQAELRKALNDQSPAVACIAAEALGRYGKGKDVTLAAETLLKYGDGSKNDVFTAMLALNALDYMDDRAAKYAGQIKALPNSATVTPGRMGAYIRNLLGKINSDLAK
;
A
#
# COMPACT_ATOMS: atom_id res chain seq x y z
N MET A 1 -76.44 52.87 -5.94
CA MET A 1 -75.31 52.68 -5.01
C MET A 1 -75.20 51.20 -4.73
N LYS A 2 -74.24 50.53 -5.39
CA LYS A 2 -73.91 49.12 -5.15
C LYS A 2 -72.57 49.08 -4.45
N LEU A 3 -72.49 48.56 -3.20
CA LEU A 3 -71.30 48.34 -2.46
C LEU A 3 -70.58 47.05 -3.02
N MET A 4 -69.34 47.20 -3.47
CA MET A 4 -68.48 46.14 -3.90
C MET A 4 -67.63 45.70 -2.69
N ARG A 5 -67.88 44.49 -2.18
CA ARG A 5 -67.05 43.89 -1.13
C ARG A 5 -65.81 43.21 -1.79
N VAL A 6 -64.64 43.73 -1.49
CA VAL A 6 -63.35 43.12 -1.86
C VAL A 6 -62.98 42.04 -0.82
N PHE A 7 -62.90 40.76 -1.23
CA PHE A 7 -62.35 39.69 -0.43
C PHE A 7 -60.86 39.67 -0.65
N LEU A 8 -60.05 39.99 0.38
CA LEU A 8 -58.65 39.77 0.39
C LEU A 8 -58.40 38.28 0.79
N LEU A 9 -57.96 37.42 -0.17
CA LEU A 9 -57.50 36.09 0.11
C LEU A 9 -56.03 36.20 0.55
N GLY A 10 -55.76 36.04 1.84
CA GLY A 10 -54.39 35.91 2.39
C GLY A 10 -53.83 34.56 2.06
N LEU A 11 -52.83 34.52 1.16
CA LEU A 11 -52.06 33.34 0.86
C LEU A 11 -51.07 33.08 2.01
N VAL A 12 -51.37 32.13 2.92
CA VAL A 12 -50.42 31.66 3.94
C VAL A 12 -49.46 30.68 3.24
N VAL A 13 -48.28 31.17 2.87
CA VAL A 13 -47.17 30.31 2.43
C VAL A 13 -46.61 29.66 3.69
N ALA A 14 -46.99 28.41 3.95
CA ALA A 14 -46.34 27.58 4.95
C ALA A 14 -44.93 27.24 4.47
N PHE A 15 -43.91 27.94 4.97
CA PHE A 15 -42.52 27.48 4.89
C PHE A 15 -42.45 26.21 5.71
N ASN A 16 -42.49 25.05 5.06
CA ASN A 16 -42.02 23.82 5.62
C ASN A 16 -40.49 23.97 5.78
N ALA A 17 -40.05 24.45 6.94
CA ALA A 17 -38.67 24.27 7.35
C ALA A 17 -38.46 22.75 7.48
N ALA A 18 -37.92 22.13 6.44
CA ALA A 18 -37.40 20.76 6.57
C ALA A 18 -36.46 20.79 7.77
N ALA A 19 -36.77 20.02 8.83
CA ALA A 19 -35.93 19.92 10.00
C ALA A 19 -34.53 19.56 9.50
N GLU A 20 -33.56 20.44 9.72
CA GLU A 20 -32.17 20.27 9.32
C GLU A 20 -31.69 18.93 9.89
N GLN A 21 -31.46 17.97 9.03
CA GLN A 21 -31.10 16.62 9.45
C GLN A 21 -29.78 16.71 10.21
N LYS A 22 -29.81 16.52 11.54
CA LYS A 22 -28.60 16.53 12.36
C LYS A 22 -27.65 15.47 11.82
N LEU A 23 -26.40 15.85 11.58
CA LEU A 23 -25.33 14.98 11.11
C LEU A 23 -24.44 14.58 12.29
N PRO A 24 -23.89 13.34 12.33
CA PRO A 24 -22.95 12.92 13.38
C PRO A 24 -21.63 13.67 13.24
N ASN A 25 -20.98 13.99 14.34
CA ASN A 25 -19.55 14.22 14.30
C ASN A 25 -18.84 12.90 14.02
N ILE A 26 -17.69 12.94 13.34
CA ILE A 26 -16.90 11.75 13.02
C ILE A 26 -15.46 12.01 13.44
N LEU A 27 -14.92 11.15 14.28
CA LEU A 27 -13.55 11.19 14.74
C LEU A 27 -12.79 9.95 14.27
N TRP A 28 -11.72 10.13 13.54
CA TRP A 28 -10.74 9.09 13.25
C TRP A 28 -9.49 9.30 14.10
N ILE A 29 -9.08 8.26 14.80
CA ILE A 29 -7.79 8.18 15.49
C ILE A 29 -7.00 7.09 14.78
N THR A 30 -5.86 7.44 14.21
CA THR A 30 -5.04 6.48 13.44
C THR A 30 -3.64 6.40 14.03
N SER A 31 -3.11 5.17 14.07
CA SER A 31 -1.71 4.89 14.40
C SER A 31 -0.93 4.49 13.16
N GLU A 32 0.34 4.85 13.10
CA GLU A 32 1.24 4.36 12.06
C GLU A 32 1.79 2.99 12.42
N ASP A 33 2.02 2.17 11.38
CA ASP A 33 2.75 0.90 11.45
C ASP A 33 2.22 -0.03 12.57
N ASN A 34 0.91 -0.12 12.74
CA ASN A 34 0.30 -0.84 13.84
C ASN A 34 -0.63 -1.96 13.35
N GLY A 35 -0.18 -3.22 13.46
CA GLY A 35 -1.04 -4.39 13.33
C GLY A 35 -1.96 -4.58 14.54
N PRO A 36 -2.78 -5.66 14.60
CA PRO A 36 -3.74 -5.90 15.69
C PRO A 36 -3.08 -6.32 17.01
N HIS A 37 -1.96 -5.68 17.39
CA HIS A 37 -1.18 -5.93 18.59
C HIS A 37 -1.73 -5.10 19.78
N LEU A 38 -3.00 -5.33 20.15
CA LEU A 38 -3.73 -4.65 21.21
C LEU A 38 -4.41 -5.68 22.14
N GLY A 39 -4.62 -5.32 23.40
CA GLY A 39 -5.27 -6.18 24.40
C GLY A 39 -6.65 -6.66 23.96
N CYS A 40 -7.48 -5.78 23.39
CA CYS A 40 -8.82 -6.11 22.89
C CYS A 40 -8.82 -7.11 21.72
N TYR A 41 -7.71 -7.27 21.00
CA TYR A 41 -7.50 -8.33 20.00
C TYR A 41 -6.97 -9.65 20.59
N GLY A 42 -6.78 -9.72 21.90
CA GLY A 42 -6.32 -10.91 22.61
C GLY A 42 -4.81 -10.99 22.80
N ASP A 43 -4.06 -9.93 22.48
CA ASP A 43 -2.63 -9.86 22.72
C ASP A 43 -2.34 -9.55 24.19
N LYS A 44 -1.96 -10.59 24.96
CA LYS A 44 -1.69 -10.49 26.40
C LYS A 44 -0.40 -9.74 26.75
N TYR A 45 0.51 -9.58 25.79
CA TYR A 45 1.76 -8.86 26.00
C TYR A 45 1.57 -7.35 25.81
N SER A 46 0.64 -6.94 24.96
CA SER A 46 0.29 -5.55 24.72
C SER A 46 -0.32 -4.86 25.95
N LYS A 47 -0.06 -3.56 26.09
CA LYS A 47 -0.67 -2.68 27.10
C LYS A 47 -1.33 -1.51 26.41
N SER A 48 -2.65 -1.63 26.18
CA SER A 48 -3.47 -0.67 25.43
C SER A 48 -4.79 -0.33 26.15
N PRO A 49 -4.75 0.11 27.42
CA PRO A 49 -5.95 0.24 28.26
C PRO A 49 -6.99 1.22 27.71
N ASN A 50 -6.58 2.29 27.02
CA ASN A 50 -7.51 3.29 26.47
C ASN A 50 -8.28 2.74 25.27
N LEU A 51 -7.59 2.04 24.37
CA LEU A 51 -8.20 1.41 23.19
C LEU A 51 -9.00 0.17 23.59
N ASP A 52 -8.56 -0.58 24.61
CA ASP A 52 -9.32 -1.69 25.16
C ASP A 52 -10.64 -1.20 25.79
N ALA A 53 -10.63 -0.04 26.47
CA ALA A 53 -11.83 0.59 27.00
C ALA A 53 -12.75 1.11 25.88
N LEU A 54 -12.21 1.64 24.79
CA LEU A 54 -12.99 2.03 23.62
C LEU A 54 -13.63 0.79 22.97
N ALA A 55 -12.90 -0.29 22.81
CA ALA A 55 -13.39 -1.56 22.25
C ALA A 55 -14.49 -2.18 23.10
N ALA A 56 -14.42 -2.06 24.44
CA ALA A 56 -15.46 -2.56 25.35
C ALA A 56 -16.81 -1.85 25.18
N LYS A 57 -16.80 -0.58 24.73
CA LYS A 57 -18.00 0.21 24.42
C LYS A 57 -18.38 0.15 22.93
N GLY A 58 -17.44 -0.17 22.08
CA GLY A 58 -17.59 -0.26 20.63
C GLY A 58 -17.61 -1.71 20.13
N MET A 59 -17.25 -1.90 18.88
CA MET A 59 -17.09 -3.20 18.22
C MET A 59 -15.73 -3.26 17.52
N ILE A 60 -15.05 -4.42 17.57
CA ILE A 60 -13.82 -4.64 16.82
C ILE A 60 -14.06 -5.47 15.56
N TYR A 61 -13.31 -5.15 14.50
CA TYR A 61 -13.28 -5.93 13.25
C TYR A 61 -12.00 -6.78 13.20
N LEU A 62 -12.15 -8.09 13.02
CA LEU A 62 -11.02 -9.03 12.99
C LEU A 62 -10.31 -9.05 11.64
N ASN A 63 -11.00 -8.65 10.57
CA ASN A 63 -10.55 -8.74 9.19
C ASN A 63 -10.56 -7.37 8.50
N CYS A 64 -9.99 -6.35 9.15
CA CYS A 64 -9.78 -5.05 8.50
C CYS A 64 -8.42 -5.03 7.80
N TRP A 65 -8.42 -4.71 6.50
CA TRP A 65 -7.22 -4.72 5.66
C TRP A 65 -6.86 -3.35 5.10
N SER A 66 -5.62 -2.96 5.31
CA SER A 66 -4.98 -1.98 4.44
C SER A 66 -4.84 -2.55 3.02
N THR A 67 -4.95 -1.72 2.00
CA THR A 67 -4.77 -2.16 0.61
C THR A 67 -3.30 -2.28 0.21
N ALA A 68 -2.40 -1.66 0.98
CA ALA A 68 -0.96 -1.73 0.78
C ALA A 68 -0.21 -1.77 2.12
N PRO A 69 0.90 -2.52 2.21
CA PRO A 69 1.65 -2.68 3.46
C PRO A 69 2.63 -1.53 3.74
N VAL A 70 2.26 -0.30 3.37
CA VAL A 70 3.09 0.90 3.57
C VAL A 70 2.24 2.18 3.48
N CYS A 71 2.64 3.23 4.22
CA CYS A 71 1.83 4.43 4.47
C CYS A 71 1.27 5.10 3.21
N ALA A 72 2.11 5.53 2.26
CA ALA A 72 1.65 6.41 1.18
C ALA A 72 0.62 5.74 0.25
N PRO A 73 0.82 4.52 -0.28
CA PRO A 73 -0.21 3.84 -1.05
C PRO A 73 -1.47 3.51 -0.23
N ALA A 74 -1.34 3.10 1.05
CA ALA A 74 -2.48 2.83 1.92
C ALA A 74 -3.34 4.09 2.14
N ARG A 75 -2.69 5.22 2.47
CA ARG A 75 -3.35 6.51 2.66
C ARG A 75 -3.95 7.08 1.38
N THR A 76 -3.37 6.74 0.23
CA THR A 76 -3.94 7.07 -1.09
C THR A 76 -5.29 6.39 -1.30
N THR A 77 -5.42 5.12 -0.90
CA THR A 77 -6.72 4.43 -0.93
C THR A 77 -7.75 5.11 -0.02
N LEU A 78 -7.35 5.40 1.23
CA LEU A 78 -8.24 6.07 2.20
C LEU A 78 -8.78 7.38 1.66
N ILE A 79 -7.91 8.26 1.12
CA ILE A 79 -8.30 9.62 0.73
C ILE A 79 -9.12 9.67 -0.55
N SER A 80 -8.93 8.71 -1.46
CA SER A 80 -9.55 8.72 -2.79
C SER A 80 -10.74 7.79 -2.95
N GLY A 81 -10.81 6.70 -2.16
CA GLY A 81 -11.76 5.61 -2.39
C GLY A 81 -11.45 4.80 -3.65
N LEU A 82 -10.19 4.87 -4.15
CA LEU A 82 -9.71 4.16 -5.32
C LEU A 82 -8.54 3.25 -4.96
N TYR A 83 -8.43 2.10 -5.63
CA TYR A 83 -7.21 1.31 -5.56
C TYR A 83 -6.07 2.07 -6.25
N PRO A 84 -4.95 2.35 -5.59
CA PRO A 84 -3.80 3.03 -6.19
C PRO A 84 -3.32 2.45 -7.53
N PRO A 85 -3.38 1.13 -7.78
CA PRO A 85 -3.08 0.60 -9.10
C PRO A 85 -3.97 1.15 -10.23
N SER A 86 -5.21 1.56 -9.97
CA SER A 86 -6.07 2.16 -11.00
C SER A 86 -5.71 3.61 -11.34
N THR A 87 -4.93 4.26 -10.49
CA THR A 87 -4.53 5.67 -10.64
C THR A 87 -3.03 5.85 -10.91
N GLY A 88 -2.27 4.75 -11.00
CA GLY A 88 -0.81 4.79 -11.10
C GLY A 88 -0.08 5.14 -9.79
N ALA A 89 -0.81 5.25 -8.68
CA ALA A 89 -0.29 5.69 -7.39
C ALA A 89 0.22 4.54 -6.48
N GLN A 90 0.43 3.35 -7.02
CA GLN A 90 0.80 2.15 -6.27
C GLN A 90 2.26 2.11 -5.80
N HIS A 91 3.13 2.89 -6.40
CA HIS A 91 4.55 2.92 -6.04
C HIS A 91 4.80 3.89 -4.89
N MET A 92 5.65 3.51 -3.93
CA MET A 92 5.96 4.37 -2.80
C MET A 92 6.46 5.74 -3.26
N ARG A 93 5.76 6.81 -2.83
CA ARG A 93 6.06 8.20 -3.16
C ARG A 93 5.96 8.56 -4.65
N SER A 94 5.25 7.78 -5.46
CA SER A 94 4.78 8.26 -6.74
C SER A 94 3.91 9.52 -6.54
N ASN A 95 3.86 10.38 -7.52
CA ASN A 95 3.04 11.59 -7.46
C ASN A 95 2.24 11.67 -8.76
N THR A 96 1.07 11.02 -8.75
CA THR A 96 0.13 11.02 -9.88
C THR A 96 -1.01 12.00 -9.60
N ARG A 97 -1.76 12.37 -10.62
CA ARG A 97 -2.95 13.19 -10.45
C ARG A 97 -4.22 12.38 -10.67
N LEU A 98 -5.27 12.76 -9.98
CA LEU A 98 -6.63 12.29 -10.26
C LEU A 98 -7.21 13.05 -11.46
N PRO A 99 -8.20 12.48 -12.18
CA PRO A 99 -9.03 13.27 -13.07
C PRO A 99 -9.69 14.44 -12.34
N ASP A 100 -9.77 15.62 -12.96
CA ASP A 100 -10.30 16.85 -12.35
C ASP A 100 -11.74 16.68 -11.82
N ARG A 101 -12.52 15.77 -12.41
CA ARG A 101 -13.86 15.41 -11.96
C ARG A 101 -13.89 14.59 -10.67
N PHE A 102 -12.76 14.07 -10.19
CA PHE A 102 -12.68 13.30 -8.96
C PHE A 102 -12.19 14.19 -7.82
N LYS A 103 -12.82 14.05 -6.66
CA LYS A 103 -12.42 14.76 -5.45
C LYS A 103 -11.96 13.76 -4.39
N MET A 104 -11.00 14.17 -3.58
CA MET A 104 -10.68 13.49 -2.34
C MET A 104 -11.89 13.62 -1.38
N TYR A 105 -12.19 12.57 -0.61
CA TYR A 105 -13.47 12.51 0.13
C TYR A 105 -13.74 13.70 1.08
N PRO A 106 -12.75 14.36 1.71
CA PRO A 106 -13.05 15.49 2.59
C PRO A 106 -13.72 16.67 1.87
N ALA A 107 -13.44 16.85 0.57
CA ALA A 107 -14.10 17.89 -0.21
C ALA A 107 -15.62 17.67 -0.34
N TYR A 108 -16.06 16.41 -0.43
CA TYR A 108 -17.51 16.09 -0.41
C TYR A 108 -18.13 16.36 0.96
N LEU A 109 -17.45 16.01 2.06
CA LEU A 109 -17.92 16.29 3.42
C LEU A 109 -18.01 17.79 3.68
N ARG A 110 -17.01 18.57 3.25
CA ARG A 110 -17.04 20.05 3.34
C ARG A 110 -18.22 20.65 2.60
N GLN A 111 -18.53 20.12 1.40
CA GLN A 111 -19.71 20.55 0.64
C GLN A 111 -21.03 20.24 1.36
N ALA A 112 -21.04 19.21 2.22
CA ALA A 112 -22.19 18.87 3.07
C ALA A 112 -22.18 19.60 4.42
N GLY A 113 -21.31 20.60 4.60
CA GLY A 113 -21.29 21.46 5.79
C GLY A 113 -20.34 21.01 6.91
N TYR A 114 -19.61 19.90 6.75
CA TYR A 114 -18.64 19.46 7.75
C TYR A 114 -17.42 20.38 7.81
N TYR A 115 -16.91 20.57 9.02
CA TYR A 115 -15.58 21.10 9.24
C TYR A 115 -14.57 19.94 9.28
N CYS A 116 -13.69 19.87 8.28
CA CYS A 116 -12.79 18.73 8.07
C CYS A 116 -11.36 19.08 8.48
N THR A 117 -10.77 18.34 9.44
CA THR A 117 -9.41 18.57 9.94
C THR A 117 -8.54 17.34 9.87
N ASN A 118 -7.25 17.53 9.57
CA ASN A 118 -6.22 16.50 9.52
C ASN A 118 -5.01 16.90 10.38
N ASN A 119 -4.81 16.23 11.50
CA ASN A 119 -3.67 16.44 12.40
C ASN A 119 -2.78 15.18 12.43
N SER A 120 -1.66 15.09 11.67
CA SER A 120 -1.23 16.02 10.64
C SER A 120 -0.48 15.28 9.53
N LYS A 121 -0.93 14.11 9.13
CA LYS A 121 -0.25 13.31 8.11
C LYS A 121 -1.14 13.12 6.87
N GLU A 122 -0.70 13.64 5.74
CA GLU A 122 -1.32 13.39 4.44
C GLU A 122 -0.66 12.19 3.77
N ASP A 123 0.58 12.32 3.35
CA ASP A 123 1.41 11.25 2.74
C ASP A 123 0.73 10.56 1.55
N TYR A 124 -0.05 11.30 0.77
CA TYR A 124 -0.72 10.75 -0.41
C TYR A 124 0.25 10.65 -1.58
N ASN A 125 0.11 9.61 -2.38
CA ASN A 125 0.81 9.46 -3.67
C ASN A 125 0.09 10.21 -4.80
N LEU A 126 -0.74 11.16 -4.47
CA LEU A 126 -1.54 11.96 -5.39
C LEU A 126 -1.18 13.43 -5.26
N ALA A 127 -1.14 14.13 -6.38
CA ALA A 127 -1.13 15.58 -6.39
C ALA A 127 -2.41 16.08 -5.71
N LYS A 128 -2.24 17.05 -4.82
CA LYS A 128 -3.37 17.66 -4.11
C LYS A 128 -3.85 18.87 -4.89
N GLU A 129 -5.04 18.80 -5.45
CA GLU A 129 -5.67 19.88 -6.17
C GLU A 129 -6.75 20.55 -5.31
N GLY A 130 -6.70 21.89 -5.24
CA GLY A 130 -7.65 22.69 -4.49
C GLY A 130 -7.60 22.47 -2.97
N GLU A 131 -8.65 22.92 -2.30
CA GLU A 131 -8.79 22.80 -0.84
C GLU A 131 -9.45 21.48 -0.46
N VAL A 132 -8.65 20.50 -0.04
CA VAL A 132 -9.13 19.21 0.45
C VAL A 132 -9.69 19.33 1.87
N TRP A 133 -8.92 19.93 2.78
CA TRP A 133 -9.21 20.08 4.21
C TRP A 133 -9.55 21.54 4.54
N ASN A 134 -10.32 21.79 5.61
CA ASN A 134 -10.38 23.12 6.22
C ASN A 134 -9.06 23.45 6.91
N GLU A 135 -8.50 22.46 7.63
CA GLU A 135 -7.17 22.56 8.24
C GLU A 135 -6.41 21.24 8.10
N SER A 136 -5.13 21.31 7.72
CA SER A 136 -4.22 20.15 7.69
C SER A 136 -2.87 20.59 8.25
N SER A 137 -2.65 20.40 9.55
CA SER A 137 -1.43 20.77 10.27
C SER A 137 -1.37 20.10 11.65
N ARG A 138 -0.26 20.24 12.36
CA ARG A 138 -0.14 19.80 13.76
C ARG A 138 -1.03 20.59 14.74
N LYS A 139 -1.64 21.67 14.30
CA LYS A 139 -2.57 22.50 15.08
C LYS A 139 -4.03 22.33 14.63
N ALA A 140 -4.24 21.59 13.54
CA ALA A 140 -5.59 21.31 13.02
C ALA A 140 -6.43 20.59 14.08
N HIS A 141 -7.61 21.15 14.38
CA HIS A 141 -8.42 20.64 15.49
C HIS A 141 -9.92 20.88 15.26
N TRP A 142 -10.75 19.92 15.64
CA TRP A 142 -12.21 20.01 15.52
C TRP A 142 -12.82 21.18 16.31
N SER A 143 -12.15 21.65 17.36
CA SER A 143 -12.63 22.79 18.17
C SER A 143 -12.62 24.13 17.43
N ASN A 144 -11.87 24.24 16.32
CA ASN A 144 -11.77 25.47 15.53
C ASN A 144 -12.99 25.72 14.62
N ARG A 145 -13.97 24.78 14.60
CA ARG A 145 -15.19 24.88 13.84
C ARG A 145 -16.17 25.93 14.40
N GLN A 146 -17.14 26.33 13.61
CA GLN A 146 -18.25 27.13 14.10
C GLN A 146 -19.10 26.36 15.12
N LYS A 147 -19.72 27.08 16.07
CA LYS A 147 -20.59 26.45 17.08
C LYS A 147 -21.76 25.71 16.40
N GLY A 148 -21.92 24.43 16.76
CA GLY A 148 -22.98 23.59 16.19
C GLY A 148 -22.65 22.95 14.84
N GLN A 149 -21.57 23.34 14.18
CA GLN A 149 -21.14 22.75 12.92
C GLN A 149 -20.66 21.29 13.13
N PRO A 150 -21.12 20.30 12.35
CA PRO A 150 -20.58 18.95 12.41
C PRO A 150 -19.13 18.93 11.97
N PHE A 151 -18.32 18.06 12.57
CA PHE A 151 -16.92 17.90 12.17
C PHE A 151 -16.59 16.48 11.72
N PHE A 152 -15.60 16.40 10.83
CA PHE A 152 -14.80 15.23 10.56
C PHE A 152 -13.35 15.55 10.93
N ALA A 153 -12.79 14.83 11.89
CA ALA A 153 -11.43 15.08 12.36
C ALA A 153 -10.60 13.79 12.35
N ILE A 154 -9.33 13.92 11.91
CA ILE A 154 -8.34 12.84 11.98
C ILE A 154 -7.18 13.28 12.88
N PHE A 155 -6.82 12.43 13.86
CA PHE A 155 -5.55 12.50 14.59
C PHE A 155 -4.65 11.35 14.17
N ASN A 156 -3.48 11.68 13.61
CA ASN A 156 -2.50 10.71 13.12
C ASN A 156 -1.34 10.58 14.11
N HIS A 157 -1.26 9.45 14.81
CA HIS A 157 -0.19 9.20 15.79
C HIS A 157 0.98 8.49 15.13
N THR A 158 2.10 9.21 14.95
CA THR A 158 3.32 8.72 14.30
C THR A 158 4.31 8.09 15.27
N ILE A 159 3.98 7.98 16.56
CA ILE A 159 4.88 7.47 17.59
C ILE A 159 5.20 5.97 17.43
N SER A 160 4.36 5.22 16.74
CA SER A 160 4.54 3.80 16.43
C SER A 160 5.21 3.51 15.08
N HIS A 161 5.58 4.58 14.31
CA HIS A 161 6.24 4.43 13.01
C HIS A 161 7.55 3.62 13.10
N GLU A 162 7.90 2.87 12.05
CA GLU A 162 9.11 2.03 11.92
C GLU A 162 10.39 2.68 12.46
N SER A 163 10.59 3.98 12.22
CA SER A 163 11.76 4.69 12.76
C SER A 163 11.83 4.70 14.28
N GLN A 164 10.71 4.58 14.95
CA GLN A 164 10.64 4.62 16.41
C GLN A 164 11.09 3.30 17.07
N ILE A 165 11.15 2.20 16.29
CA ILE A 165 11.70 0.91 16.76
C ILE A 165 13.20 1.04 17.03
N ARG A 166 13.91 1.89 16.27
CA ARG A 166 15.36 2.10 16.37
C ARG A 166 15.77 3.41 17.04
N ASN A 167 14.81 4.31 17.27
CA ASN A 167 15.08 5.55 17.97
C ASN A 167 15.15 5.29 19.47
N LYS A 168 16.11 5.98 20.13
CA LYS A 168 16.23 5.90 21.59
C LYS A 168 14.89 6.22 22.27
N ILE A 169 14.55 5.43 23.25
CA ILE A 169 13.34 5.58 24.09
C ILE A 169 13.79 5.93 25.51
N ASP A 170 13.05 6.82 26.17
CA ASP A 170 13.26 7.12 27.58
C ASP A 170 13.01 5.86 28.42
N PRO A 171 13.92 5.49 29.36
CA PRO A 171 13.79 4.29 30.18
C PRO A 171 12.44 4.16 30.92
N GLN A 172 11.81 5.24 31.31
CA GLN A 172 10.49 5.21 31.96
C GLN A 172 9.38 4.62 31.09
N PHE A 173 9.54 4.65 29.74
CA PHE A 173 8.60 4.07 28.76
C PHE A 173 9.01 2.67 28.29
N THR A 174 10.13 2.12 28.80
CA THR A 174 10.59 0.76 28.49
C THR A 174 9.97 -0.21 29.48
N ILE A 175 8.74 -0.63 29.20
CA ILE A 175 7.91 -1.43 30.12
C ILE A 175 7.70 -2.89 29.70
N HIS A 176 8.01 -3.21 28.44
CA HIS A 176 7.87 -4.55 27.89
C HIS A 176 9.17 -5.34 27.99
N ASP A 177 9.15 -6.48 28.71
CA ASP A 177 10.31 -7.37 28.88
C ASP A 177 10.60 -8.12 27.57
N PRO A 178 11.75 -7.90 26.89
CA PRO A 178 12.10 -8.59 25.65
C PRO A 178 12.09 -10.12 25.76
N LYS A 179 12.32 -10.68 26.94
CA LYS A 179 12.32 -12.14 27.17
C LYS A 179 10.92 -12.75 27.02
N LYS A 180 9.87 -11.96 27.16
CA LYS A 180 8.47 -12.40 27.13
C LYS A 180 7.78 -12.16 25.79
N VAL A 181 8.41 -11.40 24.88
CA VAL A 181 7.80 -11.10 23.58
C VAL A 181 7.72 -12.35 22.72
N ARG A 182 6.59 -12.52 22.02
CA ARG A 182 6.48 -13.53 20.96
C ARG A 182 7.26 -13.06 19.73
N VAL A 183 8.21 -13.87 19.30
CA VAL A 183 8.89 -13.68 18.01
C VAL A 183 8.16 -14.52 16.95
N PRO A 184 7.68 -13.94 15.84
CA PRO A 184 7.06 -14.71 14.76
C PRO A 184 8.04 -15.73 14.16
N ALA A 185 7.51 -16.86 13.68
CA ALA A 185 8.31 -17.99 13.20
C ALA A 185 9.25 -17.64 12.02
N TYR A 186 8.94 -16.58 11.29
CA TYR A 186 9.78 -16.09 10.18
C TYR A 186 10.98 -15.23 10.64
N HIS A 187 11.01 -14.73 11.86
CA HIS A 187 12.15 -13.98 12.39
C HIS A 187 13.10 -14.90 13.18
N PRO A 188 14.41 -14.66 13.14
CA PRO A 188 15.34 -15.34 14.05
C PRO A 188 15.10 -14.86 15.48
N ASP A 189 15.12 -15.80 16.42
CA ASP A 189 14.92 -15.50 17.84
C ASP A 189 16.25 -15.11 18.49
N THR A 190 16.61 -13.83 18.42
CA THR A 190 17.83 -13.26 19.02
C THR A 190 17.50 -12.11 19.97
N PRO A 191 18.44 -11.74 20.87
CA PRO A 191 18.26 -10.59 21.76
C PRO A 191 17.90 -9.30 21.02
N GLU A 192 18.49 -9.02 19.86
CA GLU A 192 18.26 -7.83 19.05
C GLU A 192 16.83 -7.81 18.50
N VAL A 193 16.39 -8.94 17.95
CA VAL A 193 15.02 -9.09 17.40
C VAL A 193 13.97 -8.96 18.50
N ARG A 194 14.22 -9.60 19.65
CA ARG A 194 13.34 -9.48 20.82
C ARG A 194 13.27 -8.06 21.34
N LYS A 195 14.40 -7.34 21.38
CA LYS A 195 14.46 -5.94 21.80
C LYS A 195 13.65 -5.04 20.86
N ASP A 196 13.82 -5.19 19.54
CA ASP A 196 13.08 -4.39 18.56
C ASP A 196 11.57 -4.64 18.68
N TRP A 197 11.13 -5.91 18.84
CA TRP A 197 9.73 -6.23 19.10
C TRP A 197 9.22 -5.63 20.41
N ALA A 198 9.97 -5.73 21.51
CA ALA A 198 9.57 -5.14 22.79
C ALA A 198 9.44 -3.62 22.68
N GLN A 199 10.38 -2.94 22.03
CA GLN A 199 10.31 -1.50 21.80
C GLN A 199 9.12 -1.12 20.89
N TYR A 200 8.76 -1.94 19.91
CA TYR A 200 7.54 -1.75 19.14
C TYR A 200 6.29 -1.71 20.04
N TYR A 201 6.17 -2.65 20.99
CA TYR A 201 5.06 -2.66 21.97
C TYR A 201 5.12 -1.46 22.94
N ASP A 202 6.30 -1.02 23.35
CA ASP A 202 6.44 0.21 24.14
C ASP A 202 5.87 1.42 23.37
N ARG A 203 6.14 1.50 22.06
CA ARG A 203 5.60 2.55 21.20
C ARG A 203 4.09 2.45 21.01
N ILE A 204 3.53 1.24 20.95
CA ILE A 204 2.08 1.02 20.94
C ILE A 204 1.43 1.53 22.23
N THR A 205 2.03 1.26 23.39
CA THR A 205 1.52 1.78 24.68
C THR A 205 1.56 3.32 24.73
N MET A 206 2.63 3.94 24.21
CA MET A 206 2.70 5.40 24.12
C MET A 206 1.66 5.97 23.14
N MET A 207 1.38 5.27 22.06
CA MET A 207 0.34 5.63 21.11
C MET A 207 -1.05 5.52 21.73
N ASP A 208 -1.33 4.44 22.46
CA ASP A 208 -2.58 4.23 23.20
C ASP A 208 -2.86 5.39 24.18
N ALA A 209 -1.84 5.85 24.92
CA ALA A 209 -1.98 7.00 25.80
C ALA A 209 -2.37 8.30 25.04
N ARG A 210 -1.84 8.50 23.83
CA ARG A 210 -2.23 9.65 23.00
C ARG A 210 -3.65 9.52 22.45
N ALA A 211 -4.05 8.32 22.02
CA ALA A 211 -5.42 8.04 21.63
C ALA A 211 -6.39 8.29 22.81
N GLY A 212 -6.01 7.85 24.01
CA GLY A 212 -6.76 8.11 25.24
C GLY A 212 -6.92 9.60 25.54
N ALA A 213 -5.90 10.42 25.29
CA ALA A 213 -5.98 11.88 25.46
C ALA A 213 -7.00 12.51 24.50
N ASN A 214 -7.03 12.09 23.20
CA ASN A 214 -8.03 12.57 22.24
C ASN A 214 -9.46 12.17 22.65
N LEU A 215 -9.65 10.95 23.15
CA LEU A 215 -10.96 10.47 23.62
C LEU A 215 -11.43 11.23 24.88
N LYS A 216 -10.51 11.51 25.79
CA LYS A 216 -10.78 12.29 27.02
C LYS A 216 -11.19 13.72 26.68
N GLU A 217 -10.44 14.39 25.80
CA GLU A 217 -10.74 15.76 25.35
C GLU A 217 -12.13 15.85 24.69
N LEU A 218 -12.48 14.86 23.85
CA LEU A 218 -13.81 14.80 23.22
C LEU A 218 -14.93 14.66 24.28
N ALA A 219 -14.71 13.84 25.30
CA ALA A 219 -15.67 13.62 26.39
C ALA A 219 -15.80 14.88 27.27
N GLU A 220 -14.69 15.53 27.63
CA GLU A 220 -14.69 16.79 28.40
C GLU A 220 -15.38 17.94 27.65
N ALA A 221 -15.36 17.93 26.31
CA ALA A 221 -16.11 18.86 25.49
C ALA A 221 -17.61 18.53 25.38
N GLY A 222 -18.08 17.44 26.00
CA GLY A 222 -19.49 17.01 25.96
C GLY A 222 -19.93 16.47 24.59
N LEU A 223 -19.02 16.03 23.74
CA LEU A 223 -19.27 15.64 22.35
C LEU A 223 -19.25 14.12 22.13
N ALA A 224 -18.95 13.32 23.13
CA ALA A 224 -18.81 11.88 22.99
C ALA A 224 -20.07 11.20 22.45
N GLU A 225 -21.26 11.60 22.93
CA GLU A 225 -22.55 11.04 22.49
C GLU A 225 -23.03 11.59 21.14
N ASP A 226 -22.33 12.57 20.59
CA ASP A 226 -22.60 13.12 19.26
C ASP A 226 -21.59 12.66 18.20
N THR A 227 -20.60 11.82 18.57
CA THR A 227 -19.45 11.49 17.72
C THR A 227 -19.32 9.99 17.47
N ILE A 228 -19.32 9.59 16.20
CA ILE A 228 -18.93 8.24 15.78
C ILE A 228 -17.39 8.20 15.72
N ILE A 229 -16.79 7.19 16.36
CA ILE A 229 -15.33 7.10 16.52
C ILE A 229 -14.80 5.85 15.82
N PHE A 230 -13.75 6.03 15.01
CA PHE A 230 -12.96 4.97 14.41
C PHE A 230 -11.54 5.05 14.96
N TYR A 231 -11.01 3.92 15.43
CA TYR A 231 -9.58 3.76 15.61
C TYR A 231 -9.08 2.69 14.66
N TYR A 232 -7.96 2.94 13.95
CA TYR A 232 -7.32 1.97 13.06
C TYR A 232 -5.82 2.25 12.87
N GLY A 233 -5.04 1.19 12.52
CA GLY A 233 -3.66 1.33 12.04
C GLY A 233 -3.65 1.62 10.54
N ASP A 234 -2.64 2.34 10.01
CA ASP A 234 -2.57 2.64 8.57
C ASP A 234 -2.08 1.45 7.72
N HIS A 235 -1.35 0.54 8.30
CA HIS A 235 -0.98 -0.80 7.80
C HIS A 235 -0.42 -1.64 8.96
N GLY A 236 0.03 -2.87 8.70
CA GLY A 236 0.60 -3.75 9.72
C GLY A 236 1.86 -3.21 10.39
N SER A 237 2.48 -3.99 11.27
CA SER A 237 3.61 -3.53 12.09
C SER A 237 4.79 -3.00 11.27
N GLY A 238 5.57 -2.08 11.86
CA GLY A 238 6.79 -1.53 11.29
C GLY A 238 7.96 -2.51 11.21
N MET A 239 7.79 -3.73 11.72
CA MET A 239 8.82 -4.76 11.70
C MET A 239 9.07 -5.29 10.28
N PRO A 240 10.30 -5.76 9.95
CA PRO A 240 10.62 -6.35 8.66
C PRO A 240 9.67 -7.51 8.29
N ARG A 241 9.42 -7.72 7.00
CA ARG A 241 8.42 -8.62 6.42
C ARG A 241 6.95 -8.21 6.69
N SER A 242 6.61 -7.50 7.74
CA SER A 242 5.28 -6.89 7.88
C SER A 242 5.19 -5.64 7.03
N LYS A 243 5.94 -4.59 7.37
CA LYS A 243 5.99 -3.39 6.51
C LYS A 243 6.61 -3.72 5.17
N ARG A 244 6.02 -3.23 4.09
CA ARG A 244 6.39 -3.37 2.68
C ARG A 244 6.03 -4.71 2.03
N TRP A 245 5.60 -5.75 2.75
CA TRP A 245 5.17 -7.01 2.16
C TRP A 245 3.69 -7.29 2.43
N PRO A 246 2.94 -7.70 1.40
CA PRO A 246 1.49 -7.85 1.51
C PRO A 246 1.07 -9.21 2.10
N TYR A 247 1.77 -9.64 3.12
CA TYR A 247 1.32 -10.70 4.02
C TYR A 247 0.20 -10.17 4.94
N ASN A 248 -0.53 -11.05 5.59
CA ASN A 248 -1.54 -10.64 6.56
C ASN A 248 -0.93 -9.77 7.67
N SER A 249 0.30 -10.08 8.10
CA SER A 249 1.04 -9.26 9.07
C SER A 249 1.32 -7.82 8.61
N GLY A 250 1.34 -7.58 7.29
CA GLY A 250 1.54 -6.25 6.70
C GLY A 250 0.24 -5.52 6.35
N LEU A 251 -0.87 -6.24 6.20
CA LEU A 251 -2.13 -5.70 5.72
C LEU A 251 -3.23 -5.69 6.77
N ASN A 252 -3.25 -6.64 7.72
CA ASN A 252 -4.27 -6.70 8.75
C ASN A 252 -4.01 -5.63 9.82
N VAL A 253 -5.01 -4.79 10.05
CA VAL A 253 -4.95 -3.66 10.98
C VAL A 253 -6.06 -3.77 12.02
N PRO A 254 -5.88 -3.23 13.22
CA PRO A 254 -6.99 -3.06 14.14
C PRO A 254 -7.99 -2.09 13.55
N LEU A 255 -9.29 -2.35 13.73
CA LEU A 255 -10.37 -1.41 13.52
C LEU A 255 -11.33 -1.52 14.71
N ILE A 256 -11.41 -0.45 15.50
CA ILE A 256 -12.38 -0.29 16.59
C ILE A 256 -13.39 0.76 16.15
N LEU A 257 -14.67 0.40 16.17
CA LEU A 257 -15.78 1.28 15.82
C LEU A 257 -16.64 1.53 17.07
N TYR A 258 -16.81 2.80 17.45
CA TYR A 258 -17.79 3.20 18.47
C TYR A 258 -18.88 4.02 17.82
N VAL A 259 -20.13 3.62 18.03
CA VAL A 259 -21.33 4.32 17.58
C VAL A 259 -22.20 4.63 18.79
N PRO A 260 -22.39 5.91 19.16
CA PRO A 260 -23.27 6.29 20.26
C PRO A 260 -24.74 5.89 19.99
N GLU A 261 -25.52 5.69 21.02
CA GLU A 261 -26.92 5.28 20.91
C GLU A 261 -27.74 6.20 19.99
N LYS A 262 -27.48 7.50 20.05
CA LYS A 262 -28.09 8.51 19.19
C LYS A 262 -27.95 8.21 17.68
N TRP A 263 -26.82 7.59 17.27
CA TRP A 263 -26.49 7.31 15.88
C TRP A 263 -26.58 5.82 15.52
N LYS A 264 -27.15 5.01 16.41
CA LYS A 264 -27.24 3.55 16.24
C LYS A 264 -27.94 3.12 14.95
N HIS A 265 -28.86 3.94 14.44
CA HIS A 265 -29.51 3.70 13.15
C HIS A 265 -28.57 3.79 11.93
N LEU A 266 -27.36 4.33 12.10
CA LEU A 266 -26.29 4.36 11.10
C LEU A 266 -25.27 3.24 11.29
N ALA A 267 -25.35 2.49 12.39
CA ALA A 267 -24.42 1.40 12.69
C ALA A 267 -24.56 0.22 11.71
N PRO A 268 -23.54 -0.62 11.56
CA PRO A 268 -23.67 -1.89 10.85
C PRO A 268 -24.75 -2.77 11.49
N ALA A 269 -25.39 -3.62 10.70
CA ALA A 269 -26.50 -4.45 11.19
C ALA A 269 -26.09 -5.41 12.33
N ASP A 270 -24.82 -5.83 12.38
CA ASP A 270 -24.23 -6.70 13.38
C ASP A 270 -23.60 -5.94 14.56
N TYR A 271 -23.74 -4.61 14.61
CA TYR A 271 -23.12 -3.79 15.65
C TYR A 271 -23.61 -4.13 17.06
N LYS A 272 -22.67 -4.47 17.92
CA LYS A 272 -22.90 -4.75 19.33
C LYS A 272 -21.73 -4.21 20.17
N ALA A 273 -22.04 -3.44 21.20
CA ALA A 273 -21.03 -2.96 22.15
C ALA A 273 -20.28 -4.15 22.79
N GLY A 274 -18.95 -4.07 22.82
CA GLY A 274 -18.06 -5.16 23.21
C GLY A 274 -18.01 -6.34 22.22
N GLY A 275 -18.67 -6.21 21.07
CA GLY A 275 -18.76 -7.24 20.03
C GLY A 275 -17.51 -7.36 19.17
N ARG A 276 -17.49 -8.46 18.39
CA ARG A 276 -16.46 -8.76 17.40
C ARG A 276 -17.12 -9.11 16.08
N SER A 277 -16.69 -8.48 14.98
CA SER A 277 -17.16 -8.81 13.64
C SER A 277 -16.06 -9.50 12.84
N ASP A 278 -16.40 -10.56 12.14
CA ASP A 278 -15.53 -11.24 11.18
C ASP A 278 -15.69 -10.71 9.75
N ARG A 279 -16.53 -9.67 9.56
CA ARG A 279 -16.75 -9.02 8.27
C ARG A 279 -15.43 -8.58 7.66
N LEU A 280 -15.28 -8.84 6.37
CA LEU A 280 -14.18 -8.30 5.57
C LEU A 280 -14.42 -6.81 5.34
N VAL A 281 -13.49 -5.97 5.78
CA VAL A 281 -13.47 -4.53 5.54
C VAL A 281 -12.11 -4.16 4.96
N GLY A 282 -12.09 -3.46 3.84
CA GLY A 282 -10.88 -2.93 3.25
C GLY A 282 -10.80 -1.40 3.38
N PHE A 283 -9.60 -0.83 3.32
CA PHE A 283 -9.44 0.63 3.27
C PHE A 283 -10.17 1.29 2.10
N ILE A 284 -10.42 0.52 1.06
CA ILE A 284 -11.23 0.94 -0.08
C ILE A 284 -12.67 1.31 0.33
N ASP A 285 -13.15 0.75 1.44
CA ASP A 285 -14.51 0.92 1.94
C ASP A 285 -14.67 2.14 2.86
N PHE A 286 -13.56 2.75 3.31
CA PHE A 286 -13.58 3.83 4.30
C PHE A 286 -14.18 5.13 3.74
N ALA A 287 -13.71 5.58 2.57
CA ALA A 287 -14.24 6.80 1.94
C ALA A 287 -15.75 6.69 1.64
N PRO A 288 -16.25 5.63 0.95
CA PRO A 288 -17.69 5.48 0.75
C PRO A 288 -18.47 5.35 2.06
N THR A 289 -17.90 4.74 3.12
CA THR A 289 -18.56 4.66 4.44
C THR A 289 -18.70 6.02 5.09
N LEU A 290 -17.66 6.87 5.04
CA LEU A 290 -17.74 8.25 5.55
C LEU A 290 -18.83 9.05 4.85
N LEU A 291 -18.90 8.98 3.51
CA LEU A 291 -19.92 9.66 2.75
C LEU A 291 -21.31 9.13 3.10
N SER A 292 -21.45 7.81 3.28
CA SER A 292 -22.70 7.17 3.70
C SER A 292 -23.17 7.64 5.08
N LEU A 293 -22.26 7.84 6.04
CA LEU A 293 -22.55 8.40 7.36
C LEU A 293 -23.04 9.85 7.30
N ALA A 294 -22.51 10.62 6.37
CA ALA A 294 -22.93 11.99 6.09
C ALA A 294 -24.22 12.06 5.23
N GLY A 295 -24.84 10.92 4.91
CA GLY A 295 -26.02 10.83 4.05
C GLY A 295 -25.75 11.07 2.57
N ILE A 296 -24.48 11.14 2.16
CA ILE A 296 -24.03 11.38 0.79
C ILE A 296 -23.94 10.05 0.06
N GLN A 297 -24.55 9.95 -1.14
CA GLN A 297 -24.36 8.80 -2.03
C GLN A 297 -22.90 8.75 -2.49
N PRO A 298 -22.15 7.67 -2.22
CA PRO A 298 -20.79 7.52 -2.72
C PRO A 298 -20.72 7.67 -4.24
N PRO A 299 -19.79 8.47 -4.77
CA PRO A 299 -19.61 8.62 -6.22
C PRO A 299 -19.31 7.27 -6.90
N LYS A 300 -19.84 7.08 -8.11
CA LYS A 300 -19.70 5.81 -8.87
C LYS A 300 -18.25 5.40 -9.18
N HIS A 301 -17.32 6.35 -9.18
CA HIS A 301 -15.90 6.04 -9.42
C HIS A 301 -15.20 5.45 -8.19
N MET A 302 -15.76 5.61 -6.98
CA MET A 302 -15.21 4.93 -5.81
C MET A 302 -15.38 3.42 -5.94
N GLN A 303 -14.32 2.69 -5.65
CA GLN A 303 -14.23 1.25 -5.93
C GLN A 303 -14.55 0.37 -4.71
N GLY A 304 -14.79 1.00 -3.56
CA GLY A 304 -15.21 0.33 -2.32
C GLY A 304 -16.71 0.44 -2.07
N HIS A 305 -17.14 -0.18 -0.97
CA HIS A 305 -18.54 -0.27 -0.57
C HIS A 305 -18.71 0.20 0.87
N ALA A 306 -19.68 1.09 1.12
CA ALA A 306 -19.96 1.51 2.49
C ALA A 306 -20.42 0.33 3.34
N PHE A 307 -19.78 0.10 4.50
CA PHE A 307 -20.19 -0.97 5.41
C PHE A 307 -21.14 -0.51 6.52
N MET A 308 -21.43 0.80 6.60
CA MET A 308 -22.40 1.39 7.51
C MET A 308 -22.96 2.72 6.96
N GLY A 309 -23.93 3.30 7.63
CA GLY A 309 -24.59 4.55 7.23
C GLY A 309 -25.75 4.33 6.26
N LYS A 310 -26.29 5.42 5.70
CA LYS A 310 -27.48 5.43 4.84
C LYS A 310 -27.36 4.56 3.58
N HIS A 311 -26.16 4.41 3.06
CA HIS A 311 -25.87 3.71 1.80
C HIS A 311 -25.05 2.44 2.04
N ALA A 312 -25.25 1.80 3.21
CA ALA A 312 -24.56 0.56 3.55
C ALA A 312 -24.86 -0.55 2.53
N ALA A 313 -23.82 -1.27 2.13
CA ALA A 313 -23.88 -2.38 1.18
C ALA A 313 -23.58 -3.73 1.88
N ALA A 314 -23.92 -4.81 1.19
CA ALA A 314 -23.58 -6.16 1.63
C ALA A 314 -22.06 -6.38 1.73
N GLU A 315 -21.65 -7.33 2.57
CA GLU A 315 -20.24 -7.74 2.70
C GLU A 315 -19.71 -8.25 1.35
N GLN A 316 -18.50 -7.83 1.01
CA GLN A 316 -17.80 -8.35 -0.16
C GLN A 316 -17.07 -9.67 0.18
N PRO A 317 -16.98 -10.62 -0.77
CA PRO A 317 -16.40 -11.94 -0.48
C PRO A 317 -14.88 -11.90 -0.31
N TYR A 318 -14.22 -10.82 -0.72
CA TYR A 318 -12.77 -10.71 -0.73
C TYR A 318 -12.28 -9.32 -0.36
N ASN A 319 -11.13 -9.27 0.33
CA ASN A 319 -10.26 -8.11 0.40
C ASN A 319 -9.09 -8.27 -0.57
N TYR A 320 -8.65 -7.15 -1.18
CA TYR A 320 -7.54 -7.11 -2.13
C TYR A 320 -6.45 -6.17 -1.63
N GLY A 321 -5.19 -6.58 -1.90
CA GLY A 321 -4.03 -5.78 -1.57
C GLY A 321 -2.98 -5.85 -2.68
N PHE A 322 -2.00 -4.98 -2.61
CA PHE A 322 -0.96 -4.89 -3.62
C PHE A 322 0.37 -4.43 -3.03
N ARG A 323 1.45 -4.74 -3.75
CA ARG A 323 2.76 -4.15 -3.58
C ARG A 323 3.28 -3.71 -4.95
N GLY A 324 3.78 -2.50 -5.02
CA GLY A 324 4.57 -1.98 -6.15
C GLY A 324 6.03 -1.77 -5.74
N ARG A 325 6.72 -0.81 -6.37
CA ARG A 325 8.03 -0.34 -5.95
C ARG A 325 7.96 0.18 -4.51
N MET A 326 8.86 -0.30 -3.68
CA MET A 326 9.05 0.16 -2.31
C MET A 326 10.39 0.89 -2.20
N ASP A 327 10.33 2.19 -1.90
CA ASP A 327 11.47 3.09 -1.90
C ASP A 327 12.28 2.93 -3.22
N GLU A 328 13.54 2.54 -3.20
CA GLU A 328 14.40 2.37 -4.37
C GLU A 328 14.28 1.01 -5.09
N ARG A 329 13.44 0.05 -4.61
CA ARG A 329 13.39 -1.33 -5.14
C ARG A 329 12.08 -1.68 -5.81
N TYR A 330 12.17 -2.13 -7.07
CA TYR A 330 11.03 -2.61 -7.83
C TYR A 330 10.59 -4.00 -7.42
N ASP A 331 9.27 -4.16 -7.30
CA ASP A 331 8.58 -5.43 -7.16
C ASP A 331 7.14 -5.26 -7.66
N MET A 332 6.47 -6.36 -7.94
CA MET A 332 5.04 -6.37 -8.24
C MET A 332 4.39 -7.60 -7.63
N VAL A 333 3.52 -7.36 -6.64
CA VAL A 333 2.76 -8.41 -5.96
C VAL A 333 1.29 -8.00 -5.91
N ARG A 334 0.40 -8.96 -6.11
CA ARG A 334 -1.05 -8.81 -5.94
C ARG A 334 -1.56 -9.88 -4.98
N VAL A 335 -2.46 -9.48 -4.09
CA VAL A 335 -2.99 -10.39 -3.09
C VAL A 335 -4.51 -10.29 -2.99
N VAL A 336 -5.12 -11.41 -2.64
CA VAL A 336 -6.54 -11.50 -2.33
C VAL A 336 -6.74 -12.45 -1.15
N ARG A 337 -7.63 -12.09 -0.24
CA ARG A 337 -8.05 -13.00 0.82
C ARG A 337 -9.57 -13.10 0.91
N ASP A 338 -10.03 -14.27 1.36
CA ASP A 338 -11.34 -14.45 2.01
C ASP A 338 -11.16 -14.41 3.54
N LYS A 339 -12.15 -14.85 4.32
CA LYS A 339 -12.06 -14.86 5.79
C LYS A 339 -10.97 -15.77 6.34
N ARG A 340 -10.48 -16.75 5.56
CA ARG A 340 -9.53 -17.77 6.04
C ARG A 340 -8.24 -17.86 5.23
N TYR A 341 -8.32 -17.75 3.90
CA TYR A 341 -7.19 -18.00 3.03
C TYR A 341 -6.67 -16.73 2.39
N LEU A 342 -5.35 -16.61 2.33
CA LEU A 342 -4.63 -15.57 1.61
C LEU A 342 -3.92 -16.17 0.41
N TYR A 343 -4.18 -15.62 -0.78
CA TYR A 343 -3.46 -15.90 -2.02
C TYR A 343 -2.56 -14.73 -2.39
N ILE A 344 -1.32 -15.02 -2.78
CA ILE A 344 -0.32 -14.06 -3.24
C ILE A 344 0.14 -14.44 -4.63
N ARG A 345 0.08 -13.49 -5.57
CA ARG A 345 0.65 -13.59 -6.91
C ARG A 345 1.91 -12.72 -6.98
N ASN A 346 3.07 -13.33 -7.18
CA ASN A 346 4.35 -12.67 -7.38
C ASN A 346 4.59 -12.54 -8.89
N TYR A 347 4.54 -11.31 -9.43
CA TYR A 347 4.84 -11.03 -10.85
C TYR A 347 6.34 -10.87 -11.12
N MET A 348 7.15 -10.67 -10.08
CA MET A 348 8.62 -10.64 -10.16
C MET A 348 9.25 -11.70 -9.25
N PRO A 349 9.01 -13.01 -9.53
CA PRO A 349 9.47 -14.10 -8.65
C PRO A 349 11.00 -14.21 -8.56
N HIS A 350 11.75 -13.76 -9.56
CA HIS A 350 13.22 -13.75 -9.57
C HIS A 350 13.86 -12.77 -8.58
N LYS A 351 13.08 -11.83 -8.04
CA LYS A 351 13.54 -10.92 -6.96
C LYS A 351 13.35 -11.60 -5.61
N ILE A 352 14.33 -11.47 -4.72
CA ILE A 352 14.19 -11.91 -3.33
C ILE A 352 13.18 -11.04 -2.59
N TYR A 353 12.60 -11.55 -1.49
CA TYR A 353 11.71 -10.70 -0.65
C TYR A 353 12.53 -9.58 0.01
N GLY A 354 13.64 -9.93 0.66
CA GLY A 354 14.51 -9.03 1.43
C GLY A 354 15.45 -8.17 0.59
N GLN A 355 14.99 -7.62 -0.56
CA GLN A 355 15.79 -6.68 -1.35
C GLN A 355 16.33 -5.56 -0.45
N TYR A 356 17.56 -5.12 -0.69
CA TYR A 356 18.16 -4.04 0.09
C TYR A 356 17.38 -2.74 -0.10
N ILE A 357 16.71 -2.30 0.96
CA ILE A 357 16.08 -0.98 1.07
C ILE A 357 16.79 -0.26 2.21
N SER A 358 17.43 0.87 1.92
CA SER A 358 18.31 1.54 2.89
C SER A 358 17.58 1.90 4.18
N TYR A 359 16.31 2.29 4.07
CA TYR A 359 15.47 2.62 5.23
C TYR A 359 15.14 1.39 6.10
N MET A 360 14.85 0.24 5.50
CA MET A 360 14.59 -1.03 6.20
C MET A 360 15.86 -1.55 6.89
N PHE A 361 17.01 -1.46 6.22
CA PHE A 361 18.30 -1.88 6.77
C PHE A 361 18.81 -1.01 7.92
N ALA A 362 18.20 0.14 8.17
CA ALA A 362 18.44 0.91 9.37
C ALA A 362 17.92 0.24 10.66
N THR A 363 17.01 -0.76 10.55
CA THR A 363 16.46 -1.49 11.71
C THR A 363 17.39 -2.63 12.12
N PRO A 364 17.74 -2.79 13.41
CA PRO A 364 18.67 -3.83 13.89
C PRO A 364 18.21 -5.24 13.51
N THR A 365 16.93 -5.56 13.68
CA THR A 365 16.35 -6.85 13.27
C THR A 365 16.71 -7.22 11.83
N THR A 366 16.62 -6.25 10.88
CA THR A 366 16.91 -6.53 9.46
C THR A 366 18.36 -6.93 9.27
N ARG A 367 19.31 -6.22 9.88
CA ARG A 367 20.75 -6.50 9.76
C ARG A 367 21.11 -7.82 10.41
N THR A 368 20.67 -8.05 11.64
CA THR A 368 20.92 -9.32 12.35
C THR A 368 20.37 -10.49 11.56
N TRP A 369 19.17 -10.36 10.99
CA TRP A 369 18.54 -11.40 10.18
C TRP A 369 19.32 -11.68 8.90
N HIS A 370 19.76 -10.64 8.20
CA HIS A 370 20.59 -10.73 6.99
C HIS A 370 21.95 -11.40 7.29
N ASP A 371 22.63 -10.99 8.37
CA ASP A 371 23.92 -11.56 8.76
C ASP A 371 23.83 -13.06 9.12
N LEU A 372 22.76 -13.45 9.82
CA LEU A 372 22.47 -14.85 10.14
C LEU A 372 22.19 -15.70 8.89
N TYR A 373 21.53 -15.11 7.87
CA TYR A 373 21.33 -15.78 6.58
C TYR A 373 22.65 -16.09 5.90
N HIS A 374 23.53 -15.11 5.78
CA HIS A 374 24.86 -15.29 5.18
C HIS A 374 25.77 -16.24 5.99
N ALA A 375 25.55 -16.30 7.29
CA ALA A 375 26.23 -17.25 8.16
C ALA A 375 25.66 -18.69 8.11
N GLY A 376 24.58 -18.93 7.35
CA GLY A 376 23.91 -20.24 7.27
C GLY A 376 23.22 -20.68 8.58
N LYS A 377 22.84 -19.73 9.44
CA LYS A 377 22.31 -20.00 10.80
C LYS A 377 20.79 -19.91 10.90
N LEU A 378 20.08 -19.83 9.78
CA LEU A 378 18.62 -19.73 9.76
C LEU A 378 17.97 -21.07 9.43
N ASN A 379 16.78 -21.32 9.98
CA ASN A 379 15.92 -22.39 9.52
C ASN A 379 15.20 -22.01 8.22
N THR A 380 14.48 -22.94 7.60
CA THR A 380 13.80 -22.74 6.31
C THR A 380 12.79 -21.57 6.35
N ALA A 381 12.00 -21.43 7.41
CA ALA A 381 11.01 -20.36 7.54
C ALA A 381 11.68 -18.98 7.62
N GLN A 382 12.77 -18.90 8.37
CA GLN A 382 13.56 -17.68 8.55
C GLN A 382 14.39 -17.33 7.30
N GLY A 383 14.93 -18.32 6.58
CA GLY A 383 15.75 -18.12 5.37
C GLY A 383 14.94 -17.63 4.17
N ARG A 384 13.66 -18.00 4.09
CA ARG A 384 12.77 -17.71 2.94
C ARG A 384 12.77 -16.25 2.52
N PHE A 385 12.87 -15.32 3.45
CA PHE A 385 12.85 -13.89 3.16
C PHE A 385 14.04 -13.41 2.30
N TRP A 386 15.14 -14.13 2.33
CA TRP A 386 16.36 -13.81 1.60
C TRP A 386 16.52 -14.62 0.30
N GLU A 387 15.49 -15.39 -0.07
CA GLU A 387 15.45 -16.21 -1.27
C GLU A 387 14.49 -15.62 -2.31
N THR A 388 14.60 -16.12 -3.56
CA THR A 388 13.65 -15.80 -4.63
C THR A 388 12.25 -16.32 -4.28
N LYS A 389 11.24 -15.66 -4.85
CA LYS A 389 9.82 -15.94 -4.55
C LYS A 389 9.28 -17.07 -5.44
N PRO A 390 8.37 -17.89 -4.96
CA PRO A 390 7.53 -18.69 -5.85
C PRO A 390 6.58 -17.77 -6.64
N ALA A 391 6.12 -18.21 -7.80
CA ALA A 391 5.14 -17.47 -8.60
C ALA A 391 3.82 -17.24 -7.85
N GLU A 392 3.44 -18.20 -7.00
CA GLU A 392 2.20 -18.19 -6.23
C GLU A 392 2.41 -18.67 -4.80
N GLU A 393 1.66 -18.07 -3.89
CA GLU A 393 1.61 -18.50 -2.49
C GLU A 393 0.15 -18.59 -2.04
N LEU A 394 -0.12 -19.54 -1.16
CA LEU A 394 -1.43 -19.72 -0.52
C LEU A 394 -1.22 -20.05 0.96
N TYR A 395 -1.90 -19.33 1.84
CA TYR A 395 -1.79 -19.52 3.28
C TYR A 395 -3.16 -19.70 3.92
N ASP A 396 -3.26 -20.60 4.90
CA ASP A 396 -4.40 -20.73 5.80
C ASP A 396 -4.16 -19.88 7.05
N LEU A 397 -4.73 -18.70 7.12
CA LEU A 397 -4.48 -17.72 8.18
C LEU A 397 -4.92 -18.16 9.58
N GLN A 398 -5.79 -19.20 9.67
CA GLN A 398 -6.22 -19.77 10.95
C GLN A 398 -5.22 -20.82 11.45
N ALA A 399 -4.70 -21.66 10.56
CA ALA A 399 -3.76 -22.72 10.91
C ALA A 399 -2.30 -22.25 10.93
N ASP A 400 -1.97 -21.21 10.15
CA ASP A 400 -0.62 -20.68 9.98
C ASP A 400 -0.63 -19.13 10.04
N PRO A 401 -0.82 -18.56 11.23
CA PRO A 401 -0.89 -17.10 11.39
C PRO A 401 0.41 -16.36 11.06
N ASP A 402 1.55 -17.07 11.00
CA ASP A 402 2.85 -16.52 10.62
C ASP A 402 3.16 -16.66 9.12
N GLU A 403 2.29 -17.34 8.36
CA GLU A 403 2.39 -17.48 6.88
C GLU A 403 3.76 -18.01 6.45
N VAL A 404 4.16 -19.14 7.03
CA VAL A 404 5.43 -19.82 6.74
C VAL A 404 5.26 -21.13 5.95
N ASN A 405 4.03 -21.64 5.84
CA ASN A 405 3.67 -22.89 5.16
C ASN A 405 2.88 -22.61 3.88
N ASN A 406 3.58 -22.46 2.75
CA ASN A 406 2.94 -22.20 1.45
C ASN A 406 2.20 -23.44 0.94
N LEU A 407 0.87 -23.34 0.80
CA LEU A 407 -0.04 -24.39 0.35
C LEU A 407 -0.29 -24.40 -1.18
N ALA A 408 0.34 -23.53 -1.95
CA ALA A 408 0.09 -23.40 -3.40
C ALA A 408 0.36 -24.70 -4.18
N GLY A 409 1.29 -25.54 -3.71
CA GLY A 409 1.56 -26.88 -4.28
C GLY A 409 0.68 -28.00 -3.74
N SER A 410 -0.24 -27.74 -2.82
CA SER A 410 -1.07 -28.75 -2.18
C SER A 410 -2.28 -29.14 -3.04
N LYS A 411 -2.36 -30.40 -3.43
CA LYS A 411 -3.52 -30.95 -4.17
C LYS A 411 -4.83 -30.74 -3.40
N LYS A 412 -4.81 -30.86 -2.08
CA LYS A 412 -5.98 -30.63 -1.21
C LYS A 412 -6.54 -29.21 -1.31
N HIS A 413 -5.70 -28.23 -1.61
CA HIS A 413 -6.07 -26.81 -1.65
C HIS A 413 -6.16 -26.25 -3.09
N ALA A 414 -6.11 -27.11 -4.11
CA ALA A 414 -6.08 -26.71 -5.52
C ALA A 414 -7.30 -25.87 -5.94
N ASP A 415 -8.50 -26.21 -5.43
CA ASP A 415 -9.73 -25.46 -5.75
C ASP A 415 -9.75 -24.09 -5.10
N ILE A 416 -9.25 -23.98 -3.87
CA ILE A 416 -9.10 -22.70 -3.16
C ILE A 416 -8.10 -21.80 -3.91
N LEU A 417 -6.95 -22.36 -4.29
CA LEU A 417 -5.94 -21.65 -5.07
C LEU A 417 -6.53 -21.13 -6.39
N ARG A 418 -7.24 -21.96 -7.14
CA ARG A 418 -7.87 -21.60 -8.42
C ARG A 418 -8.89 -20.47 -8.23
N ARG A 419 -9.78 -20.59 -7.24
CA ARG A 419 -10.83 -19.60 -6.93
C ARG A 419 -10.21 -18.23 -6.61
N LEU A 420 -9.21 -18.19 -5.73
CA LEU A 420 -8.56 -16.93 -5.33
C LEU A 420 -7.70 -16.34 -6.45
N ARG A 421 -7.00 -17.18 -7.24
CA ARG A 421 -6.28 -16.74 -8.45
C ARG A 421 -7.24 -16.06 -9.43
N THR A 422 -8.37 -16.69 -9.74
CA THR A 422 -9.38 -16.12 -10.64
C THR A 422 -9.93 -14.79 -10.11
N ALA A 423 -10.23 -14.71 -8.80
CA ALA A 423 -10.70 -13.48 -8.18
C ALA A 423 -9.65 -12.34 -8.28
N GLN A 424 -8.36 -12.64 -8.07
CA GLN A 424 -7.29 -11.66 -8.19
C GLN A 424 -7.12 -11.16 -9.62
N GLN A 425 -7.11 -12.08 -10.62
CA GLN A 425 -6.98 -11.72 -12.03
C GLN A 425 -8.15 -10.87 -12.51
N ALA A 426 -9.38 -11.27 -12.14
CA ALA A 426 -10.59 -10.50 -12.46
C ALA A 426 -10.56 -9.09 -11.85
N LYS A 427 -10.11 -8.96 -10.59
CA LYS A 427 -10.00 -7.65 -9.94
C LYS A 427 -8.99 -6.74 -10.65
N ALA A 428 -7.87 -7.26 -11.11
CA ALA A 428 -6.88 -6.48 -11.85
C ALA A 428 -7.46 -5.90 -13.16
N LEU A 429 -8.28 -6.68 -13.88
CA LEU A 429 -9.00 -6.20 -15.07
C LEU A 429 -10.08 -5.18 -14.70
N GLU A 430 -10.89 -5.46 -13.68
CA GLU A 430 -11.98 -4.59 -13.20
C GLU A 430 -11.49 -3.20 -12.86
N ILE A 431 -10.40 -3.10 -12.09
CA ILE A 431 -9.84 -1.81 -11.68
C ILE A 431 -8.91 -1.16 -12.71
N ARG A 432 -8.68 -1.81 -13.85
CA ARG A 432 -7.73 -1.37 -14.88
C ARG A 432 -6.33 -1.14 -14.30
N ASP A 433 -5.77 -2.16 -13.64
CA ASP A 433 -4.51 -2.12 -12.88
C ASP A 433 -3.32 -1.64 -13.73
N LEU A 434 -2.88 -0.40 -13.51
CA LEU A 434 -1.74 0.22 -14.21
C LEU A 434 -0.37 -0.34 -13.75
N GLY A 435 -0.33 -1.17 -12.73
CA GLY A 435 0.91 -1.78 -12.24
C GLY A 435 1.56 -2.75 -13.25
N PHE A 436 0.85 -3.14 -14.29
CA PHE A 436 1.42 -3.92 -15.40
C PHE A 436 2.24 -3.07 -16.38
N LEU A 437 2.17 -1.73 -16.29
CA LEU A 437 3.07 -0.83 -17.02
C LEU A 437 4.38 -0.64 -16.23
N PRO A 438 5.52 -0.47 -16.92
CA PRO A 438 6.69 0.15 -16.32
C PRO A 438 6.35 1.50 -15.70
N GLU A 439 6.89 1.84 -14.53
CA GLU A 439 6.51 3.06 -13.79
C GLU A 439 6.65 4.33 -14.65
N GLY A 440 7.73 4.48 -15.41
CA GLY A 440 7.91 5.63 -16.31
C GLY A 440 6.82 5.73 -17.39
N GLU A 441 6.30 4.59 -17.86
CA GLU A 441 5.24 4.58 -18.86
C GLU A 441 3.85 4.94 -18.29
N ILE A 442 3.61 4.75 -17.00
CA ILE A 442 2.40 5.25 -16.34
C ILE A 442 2.29 6.77 -16.50
N HIS A 443 3.43 7.47 -16.41
CA HIS A 443 3.50 8.92 -16.51
C HIS A 443 3.55 9.41 -17.96
N SER A 444 4.24 8.69 -18.87
CA SER A 444 4.46 9.16 -20.24
C SER A 444 3.34 8.81 -21.23
N ARG A 445 2.67 7.66 -21.08
CA ARG A 445 1.61 7.21 -22.03
C ARG A 445 0.37 8.11 -22.00
N GLY A 446 0.09 8.74 -20.86
CA GLY A 446 -1.08 9.61 -20.69
C GLY A 446 -0.94 10.98 -21.38
N GLY A 447 0.28 11.46 -21.59
CA GLY A 447 0.53 12.87 -21.90
C GLY A 447 -0.06 13.74 -20.79
N ASP A 448 -0.93 14.68 -21.17
CA ASP A 448 -1.62 15.56 -20.22
C ASP A 448 -2.83 14.92 -19.50
N ARG A 449 -3.21 13.69 -19.86
CA ARG A 449 -4.31 12.97 -19.18
C ARG A 449 -3.88 12.45 -17.83
N ALA A 450 -4.81 12.37 -16.88
CA ALA A 450 -4.58 11.63 -15.65
C ALA A 450 -4.32 10.14 -15.95
N PRO A 451 -3.41 9.45 -15.23
CA PRO A 451 -3.15 8.02 -15.45
C PRO A 451 -4.42 7.16 -15.39
N TYR A 452 -5.36 7.50 -14.52
CA TYR A 452 -6.67 6.84 -14.47
C TYR A 452 -7.40 6.89 -15.83
N ASP A 453 -7.48 8.05 -16.48
CA ASP A 453 -8.17 8.22 -17.76
C ASP A 453 -7.44 7.52 -18.91
N MET A 454 -6.11 7.56 -18.89
CA MET A 454 -5.29 6.80 -19.83
C MET A 454 -5.54 5.29 -19.65
N GLY A 455 -5.64 4.81 -18.42
CA GLY A 455 -5.94 3.42 -18.08
C GLY A 455 -7.31 2.94 -18.56
N GLN A 456 -8.30 3.83 -18.71
CA GLN A 456 -9.62 3.48 -19.25
C GLN A 456 -9.64 3.39 -20.79
N ASP A 457 -8.61 3.88 -21.47
CA ASP A 457 -8.51 3.84 -22.93
C ASP A 457 -7.84 2.52 -23.39
N PRO A 458 -8.57 1.58 -24.02
CA PRO A 458 -8.00 0.30 -24.43
C PRO A 458 -6.95 0.42 -25.54
N LYS A 459 -6.89 1.55 -26.27
CA LYS A 459 -5.85 1.83 -27.26
C LYS A 459 -4.55 2.26 -26.60
N ALA A 460 -4.64 3.10 -25.57
CA ALA A 460 -3.48 3.55 -24.80
C ALA A 460 -2.98 2.46 -23.82
N TYR A 461 -3.90 1.62 -23.33
CA TYR A 461 -3.61 0.58 -22.36
C TYR A 461 -4.39 -0.72 -22.67
N PRO A 462 -3.88 -1.58 -23.56
CA PRO A 462 -4.46 -2.89 -23.89
C PRO A 462 -4.18 -3.90 -22.76
N LEU A 463 -4.80 -3.69 -21.60
CA LEU A 463 -4.52 -4.38 -20.35
C LEU A 463 -4.55 -5.90 -20.45
N GLU A 464 -5.57 -6.47 -21.12
CA GLU A 464 -5.75 -7.92 -21.22
C GLU A 464 -4.52 -8.58 -21.86
N ARG A 465 -3.99 -7.97 -22.93
CA ARG A 465 -2.80 -8.46 -23.66
C ARG A 465 -1.53 -8.30 -22.81
N ILE A 466 -1.40 -7.17 -22.11
CA ILE A 466 -0.24 -6.91 -21.24
C ILE A 466 -0.27 -7.86 -20.02
N GLN A 467 -1.43 -8.05 -19.39
CA GLN A 467 -1.60 -8.99 -18.27
C GLN A 467 -1.28 -10.43 -18.71
N GLN A 468 -1.74 -10.85 -19.89
CA GLN A 468 -1.42 -12.18 -20.43
C GLN A 468 0.09 -12.37 -20.59
N ALA A 469 0.81 -11.38 -21.11
CA ALA A 469 2.28 -11.43 -21.21
C ALA A 469 2.94 -11.52 -19.84
N ALA A 470 2.45 -10.78 -18.84
CA ALA A 470 2.93 -10.83 -17.47
C ALA A 470 2.67 -12.20 -16.81
N GLU A 471 1.49 -12.80 -17.05
CA GLU A 471 1.17 -14.15 -16.54
C GLU A 471 2.08 -15.23 -17.16
N ILE A 472 2.36 -15.15 -18.47
CA ILE A 472 3.31 -16.04 -19.16
C ILE A 472 4.73 -15.86 -18.58
N ALA A 473 5.15 -14.61 -18.39
CA ALA A 473 6.46 -14.29 -17.83
C ALA A 473 6.62 -14.86 -16.40
N ALA A 474 5.72 -14.48 -15.50
CA ALA A 474 5.79 -14.83 -14.07
C ALA A 474 5.39 -16.27 -13.75
N GLY A 475 4.71 -16.96 -14.66
CA GLY A 475 4.32 -18.37 -14.49
C GLY A 475 5.50 -19.34 -14.58
N LEU A 476 6.64 -18.90 -15.08
CA LEU A 476 7.90 -19.65 -15.17
C LEU A 476 7.82 -20.99 -15.94
N ASN A 477 6.76 -21.20 -16.73
CA ASN A 477 6.62 -22.41 -17.55
C ASN A 477 7.74 -22.45 -18.63
N PRO A 478 8.62 -23.45 -18.64
CA PRO A 478 9.70 -23.53 -19.61
C PRO A 478 9.23 -23.63 -21.07
N GLN A 479 8.07 -24.27 -21.31
CA GLN A 479 7.51 -24.42 -22.68
C GLN A 479 7.09 -23.09 -23.28
N ALA A 480 6.75 -22.10 -22.47
CA ALA A 480 6.38 -20.77 -22.94
C ALA A 480 7.58 -19.85 -23.26
N THR A 481 8.82 -20.34 -23.20
CA THR A 481 10.01 -19.51 -23.45
C THR A 481 10.04 -18.94 -24.86
N MET A 482 9.69 -19.73 -25.87
CA MET A 482 9.65 -19.26 -27.26
C MET A 482 8.51 -18.28 -27.56
N ASP A 483 7.42 -18.34 -26.80
CA ASP A 483 6.35 -17.34 -26.89
C ASP A 483 6.85 -15.98 -26.37
N LEU A 484 7.62 -15.96 -25.29
CA LEU A 484 8.27 -14.74 -24.80
C LEU A 484 9.26 -14.15 -25.83
N VAL A 485 10.02 -14.99 -26.52
CA VAL A 485 10.91 -14.53 -27.61
C VAL A 485 10.10 -13.83 -28.71
N LYS A 486 8.96 -14.39 -29.13
CA LYS A 486 8.08 -13.77 -30.13
C LYS A 486 7.50 -12.44 -29.64
N LEU A 487 7.08 -12.37 -28.36
CA LEU A 487 6.51 -11.19 -27.74
C LEU A 487 7.49 -10.00 -27.64
N LEU A 488 8.82 -10.22 -27.77
CA LEU A 488 9.79 -9.12 -27.88
C LEU A 488 9.61 -8.25 -29.14
N SER A 489 8.84 -8.70 -30.11
CA SER A 489 8.50 -7.94 -31.31
C SER A 489 7.08 -7.36 -31.29
N ASP A 490 6.38 -7.41 -30.15
CA ASP A 490 5.03 -6.86 -30.02
C ASP A 490 5.04 -5.33 -30.21
N SER A 491 3.94 -4.80 -30.73
CA SER A 491 3.77 -3.36 -30.94
C SER A 491 3.72 -2.56 -29.63
N ASP A 492 3.20 -3.16 -28.54
CA ASP A 492 3.10 -2.52 -27.22
C ASP A 492 4.39 -2.73 -26.40
N SER A 493 4.96 -1.62 -25.91
CA SER A 493 6.20 -1.64 -25.11
C SER A 493 6.06 -2.42 -23.80
N ALA A 494 4.90 -2.41 -23.15
CA ALA A 494 4.72 -3.17 -21.91
C ALA A 494 4.63 -4.68 -22.17
N VAL A 495 4.11 -5.11 -23.31
CA VAL A 495 4.19 -6.52 -23.73
C VAL A 495 5.65 -6.91 -23.95
N ARG A 496 6.44 -6.09 -24.65
CA ARG A 496 7.88 -6.33 -24.84
C ARG A 496 8.64 -6.31 -23.50
N TYR A 497 8.27 -5.40 -22.59
CA TYR A 497 8.83 -5.34 -21.24
C TYR A 497 8.63 -6.66 -20.49
N TRP A 498 7.40 -7.18 -20.47
CA TRP A 498 7.12 -8.46 -19.80
C TRP A 498 7.75 -9.65 -20.53
N ALA A 499 7.91 -9.57 -21.85
CA ALA A 499 8.64 -10.58 -22.62
C ALA A 499 10.13 -10.64 -22.21
N ALA A 500 10.81 -9.48 -22.18
CA ALA A 500 12.20 -9.38 -21.71
C ALA A 500 12.34 -9.82 -20.25
N MET A 501 11.41 -9.39 -19.38
CA MET A 501 11.34 -9.77 -17.97
C MET A 501 11.16 -11.29 -17.82
N GLY A 502 10.30 -11.90 -18.63
CA GLY A 502 10.07 -13.35 -18.62
C GLY A 502 11.30 -14.16 -19.03
N LEU A 503 12.10 -13.65 -19.99
CA LEU A 503 13.39 -14.27 -20.35
C LEU A 503 14.44 -14.09 -19.25
N LEU A 504 14.49 -12.91 -18.63
CA LEU A 504 15.32 -12.64 -17.45
C LEU A 504 15.01 -13.61 -16.31
N MET A 505 13.73 -13.82 -15.99
CA MET A 505 13.26 -14.75 -14.94
C MET A 505 13.64 -16.21 -15.21
N ARG A 506 13.86 -16.59 -16.47
CA ARG A 506 14.31 -17.94 -16.87
C ARG A 506 15.84 -18.07 -16.93
N GLU A 507 16.53 -17.04 -16.46
CA GLU A 507 17.97 -17.01 -16.27
C GLU A 507 18.76 -17.39 -17.53
N LYS A 508 19.83 -18.16 -17.39
CA LYS A 508 20.70 -18.60 -18.52
C LYS A 508 19.92 -19.24 -19.67
N ARG A 509 18.86 -20.01 -19.37
CA ARG A 509 18.07 -20.71 -20.40
C ARG A 509 17.23 -19.72 -21.20
N GLY A 510 16.56 -18.80 -20.53
CA GLY A 510 15.75 -17.77 -21.17
C GLY A 510 16.60 -16.83 -22.01
N VAL A 511 17.73 -16.36 -21.46
CA VAL A 511 18.64 -15.47 -22.17
C VAL A 511 19.28 -16.15 -23.39
N ALA A 512 19.68 -17.40 -23.28
CA ALA A 512 20.22 -18.16 -24.43
C ALA A 512 19.19 -18.33 -25.55
N ALA A 513 17.92 -18.59 -25.19
CA ALA A 513 16.83 -18.75 -26.17
C ALA A 513 16.50 -17.46 -26.93
N GLY A 514 16.55 -16.30 -26.26
CA GLY A 514 16.18 -14.99 -26.83
C GLY A 514 17.37 -14.03 -27.03
N GLN A 515 18.61 -14.53 -27.09
CA GLN A 515 19.82 -13.70 -27.07
C GLN A 515 19.84 -12.64 -28.21
N ALA A 516 19.49 -13.03 -29.43
CA ALA A 516 19.50 -12.13 -30.59
C ALA A 516 18.45 -11.02 -30.42
N GLU A 517 17.25 -11.36 -29.98
CA GLU A 517 16.14 -10.44 -29.77
C GLU A 517 16.40 -9.52 -28.57
N LEU A 518 16.99 -10.03 -27.48
CA LEU A 518 17.42 -9.22 -26.34
C LEU A 518 18.51 -8.20 -26.74
N ARG A 519 19.46 -8.58 -27.62
CA ARG A 519 20.43 -7.61 -28.18
C ARG A 519 19.75 -6.51 -28.99
N LYS A 520 18.74 -6.84 -29.78
CA LYS A 520 17.95 -5.82 -30.52
C LYS A 520 17.21 -4.91 -29.55
N ALA A 521 16.64 -5.48 -28.47
CA ALA A 521 15.90 -4.77 -27.44
C ALA A 521 16.76 -3.79 -26.62
N LEU A 522 18.10 -3.88 -26.63
CA LEU A 522 18.97 -2.83 -26.06
C LEU A 522 18.76 -1.44 -26.70
N ASN A 523 18.25 -1.40 -27.93
CA ASN A 523 17.92 -0.19 -28.67
C ASN A 523 16.40 0.04 -28.79
N ASP A 524 15.61 -0.56 -27.93
CA ASP A 524 14.16 -0.35 -27.91
C ASP A 524 13.83 1.12 -27.65
N GLN A 525 12.73 1.60 -28.26
CA GLN A 525 12.22 2.95 -28.03
C GLN A 525 11.79 3.18 -26.57
N SER A 526 11.37 2.12 -25.87
CA SER A 526 11.08 2.17 -24.44
C SER A 526 12.35 1.94 -23.62
N PRO A 527 12.79 2.94 -22.83
CA PRO A 527 13.92 2.77 -21.92
C PRO A 527 13.75 1.60 -20.96
N ALA A 528 12.50 1.31 -20.55
CA ALA A 528 12.20 0.20 -19.66
C ALA A 528 12.49 -1.16 -20.30
N VAL A 529 12.11 -1.35 -21.56
CA VAL A 529 12.44 -2.57 -22.33
C VAL A 529 13.95 -2.73 -22.46
N ALA A 530 14.65 -1.64 -22.85
CA ALA A 530 16.10 -1.64 -23.00
C ALA A 530 16.83 -1.99 -21.68
N CYS A 531 16.38 -1.44 -20.56
CA CYS A 531 16.97 -1.73 -19.24
C CYS A 531 16.77 -3.20 -18.82
N ILE A 532 15.59 -3.79 -19.03
CA ILE A 532 15.35 -5.20 -18.69
C ILE A 532 16.12 -6.15 -19.60
N ALA A 533 16.16 -5.85 -20.92
CA ALA A 533 17.00 -6.60 -21.84
C ALA A 533 18.49 -6.55 -21.44
N ALA A 534 18.96 -5.37 -21.02
CA ALA A 534 20.32 -5.19 -20.51
C ALA A 534 20.53 -5.93 -19.18
N GLU A 535 19.58 -5.92 -18.23
CA GLU A 535 19.68 -6.74 -17.01
C GLU A 535 19.82 -8.22 -17.37
N ALA A 536 19.01 -8.72 -18.30
CA ALA A 536 19.06 -10.11 -18.73
C ALA A 536 20.43 -10.50 -19.32
N LEU A 537 20.92 -9.70 -20.29
CA LEU A 537 22.21 -9.93 -20.92
C LEU A 537 23.40 -9.70 -19.97
N GLY A 538 23.31 -8.71 -19.08
CA GLY A 538 24.32 -8.41 -18.09
C GLY A 538 24.50 -9.53 -17.06
N ARG A 539 23.40 -10.08 -16.56
CA ARG A 539 23.42 -11.15 -15.56
C ARG A 539 23.76 -12.54 -16.14
N TYR A 540 23.24 -12.84 -17.33
CA TYR A 540 23.27 -14.22 -17.83
C TYR A 540 23.91 -14.36 -19.22
N GLY A 541 24.19 -13.26 -19.94
CA GLY A 541 24.90 -13.25 -21.20
C GLY A 541 26.41 -13.53 -21.05
N LYS A 542 27.13 -13.61 -22.18
CA LYS A 542 28.56 -13.90 -22.25
C LYS A 542 29.30 -12.90 -23.14
N GLY A 543 30.59 -12.71 -22.86
CA GLY A 543 31.47 -11.89 -23.69
C GLY A 543 30.93 -10.47 -23.92
N LYS A 544 30.76 -10.08 -25.20
CA LYS A 544 30.31 -8.74 -25.56
C LYS A 544 28.90 -8.38 -25.05
N ASP A 545 28.05 -9.36 -24.70
CA ASP A 545 26.70 -9.07 -24.18
C ASP A 545 26.77 -8.34 -22.86
N VAL A 546 27.69 -8.73 -21.98
CA VAL A 546 27.92 -8.08 -20.69
C VAL A 546 28.38 -6.62 -20.89
N THR A 547 29.23 -6.38 -21.92
CA THR A 547 29.71 -5.04 -22.23
C THR A 547 28.57 -4.15 -22.76
N LEU A 548 27.81 -4.63 -23.76
CA LEU A 548 26.67 -3.91 -24.32
C LEU A 548 25.60 -3.63 -23.25
N ALA A 549 25.34 -4.59 -22.38
CA ALA A 549 24.42 -4.42 -21.25
C ALA A 549 24.88 -3.31 -20.30
N ALA A 550 26.14 -3.34 -19.86
CA ALA A 550 26.67 -2.33 -18.94
C ALA A 550 26.66 -0.92 -19.57
N GLU A 551 27.06 -0.78 -20.82
CA GLU A 551 27.01 0.49 -21.55
C GLU A 551 25.58 1.03 -21.67
N THR A 552 24.61 0.17 -21.96
CA THR A 552 23.18 0.51 -21.98
C THR A 552 22.70 0.97 -20.61
N LEU A 553 23.05 0.25 -19.56
CA LEU A 553 22.63 0.59 -18.18
C LEU A 553 23.31 1.85 -17.66
N LEU A 554 24.57 2.12 -18.00
CA LEU A 554 25.25 3.37 -17.69
C LEU A 554 24.61 4.57 -18.40
N LYS A 555 24.22 4.40 -19.69
CA LYS A 555 23.48 5.41 -20.45
C LYS A 555 22.16 5.79 -19.78
N TYR A 556 21.36 4.79 -19.40
CA TYR A 556 20.05 5.02 -18.77
C TYR A 556 20.15 5.33 -17.28
N GLY A 557 21.22 4.91 -16.59
CA GLY A 557 21.52 5.25 -15.21
C GLY A 557 21.99 6.69 -14.98
N ASP A 558 22.39 7.39 -16.07
CA ASP A 558 22.79 8.79 -16.03
C ASP A 558 21.57 9.69 -15.82
N GLY A 559 21.28 10.02 -14.57
CA GLY A 559 20.15 10.86 -14.20
C GLY A 559 20.24 12.32 -14.71
N SER A 560 21.40 12.79 -15.19
CA SER A 560 21.48 14.10 -15.85
C SER A 560 20.79 14.13 -17.22
N LYS A 561 20.48 12.95 -17.78
CA LYS A 561 19.86 12.78 -19.09
C LYS A 561 18.53 12.04 -19.05
N ASN A 562 18.24 11.40 -17.92
CA ASN A 562 17.05 10.54 -17.76
C ASN A 562 16.22 10.98 -16.54
N ASP A 563 14.93 10.62 -16.54
CA ASP A 563 14.07 10.76 -15.40
C ASP A 563 14.42 9.75 -14.30
N VAL A 564 13.85 9.95 -13.11
CA VAL A 564 14.13 9.12 -11.93
C VAL A 564 13.69 7.66 -12.13
N PHE A 565 12.62 7.40 -12.89
CA PHE A 565 12.10 6.05 -13.09
C PHE A 565 13.04 5.22 -13.94
N THR A 566 13.49 5.81 -15.07
CA THR A 566 14.47 5.22 -15.97
C THR A 566 15.82 5.00 -15.27
N ALA A 567 16.32 6.02 -14.56
CA ALA A 567 17.59 5.93 -13.86
C ALA A 567 17.57 4.86 -12.74
N MET A 568 16.51 4.81 -11.93
CA MET A 568 16.38 3.77 -10.91
C MET A 568 16.29 2.37 -11.49
N LEU A 569 15.58 2.18 -12.61
CA LEU A 569 15.48 0.87 -13.24
C LEU A 569 16.85 0.38 -13.72
N ALA A 570 17.62 1.25 -14.38
CA ALA A 570 18.97 0.95 -14.84
C ALA A 570 19.95 0.69 -13.67
N LEU A 571 19.89 1.50 -12.61
CA LEU A 571 20.74 1.32 -11.43
C LEU A 571 20.41 0.03 -10.67
N ASN A 572 19.13 -0.35 -10.57
CA ASN A 572 18.76 -1.67 -10.02
C ASN A 572 19.37 -2.81 -10.86
N ALA A 573 19.32 -2.68 -12.19
CA ALA A 573 19.90 -3.68 -13.09
C ALA A 573 21.43 -3.77 -12.94
N LEU A 574 22.14 -2.63 -12.80
CA LEU A 574 23.58 -2.59 -12.51
C LEU A 574 23.91 -3.27 -11.16
N ASP A 575 23.12 -3.00 -10.11
CA ASP A 575 23.28 -3.65 -8.80
C ASP A 575 23.15 -5.19 -8.93
N TYR A 576 22.20 -5.68 -9.70
CA TYR A 576 22.01 -7.12 -9.91
C TYR A 576 23.02 -7.78 -10.87
N MET A 577 23.88 -7.03 -11.52
CA MET A 577 25.00 -7.60 -12.26
C MET A 577 26.13 -8.09 -11.35
N ASP A 578 26.11 -7.72 -10.07
CA ASP A 578 27.09 -8.11 -9.05
C ASP A 578 28.56 -7.90 -9.55
N ASP A 579 29.46 -8.84 -9.34
CA ASP A 579 30.87 -8.78 -9.77
C ASP A 579 31.08 -8.48 -11.26
N ARG A 580 30.07 -8.74 -12.12
CA ARG A 580 30.13 -8.42 -13.54
C ARG A 580 30.13 -6.92 -13.83
N ALA A 581 29.64 -6.12 -12.87
CA ALA A 581 29.70 -4.66 -12.94
C ALA A 581 31.05 -4.08 -12.46
N ALA A 582 31.92 -4.87 -11.82
CA ALA A 582 33.14 -4.39 -11.15
C ALA A 582 34.08 -3.59 -12.08
N LYS A 583 34.27 -4.02 -13.33
CA LYS A 583 35.11 -3.29 -14.31
C LYS A 583 34.55 -1.91 -14.69
N TYR A 584 33.29 -1.61 -14.37
CA TYR A 584 32.63 -0.33 -14.61
C TYR A 584 32.51 0.54 -13.35
N ALA A 585 33.09 0.13 -12.20
CA ALA A 585 32.98 0.81 -10.91
C ALA A 585 33.29 2.31 -10.99
N GLY A 586 34.36 2.69 -11.73
CA GLY A 586 34.70 4.11 -11.93
C GLY A 586 33.60 4.91 -12.65
N GLN A 587 33.00 4.33 -13.67
CA GLN A 587 31.91 4.96 -14.42
C GLN A 587 30.62 5.05 -13.59
N ILE A 588 30.30 4.00 -12.82
CA ILE A 588 29.15 3.96 -11.91
C ILE A 588 29.31 5.03 -10.83
N LYS A 589 30.51 5.17 -10.24
CA LYS A 589 30.83 6.18 -9.24
C LYS A 589 30.69 7.61 -9.76
N ALA A 590 30.90 7.80 -11.04
CA ALA A 590 30.77 9.13 -11.71
C ALA A 590 29.33 9.51 -12.04
N LEU A 591 28.35 8.60 -11.93
CA LEU A 591 26.95 8.88 -12.21
C LEU A 591 26.38 9.93 -11.22
N PRO A 592 25.50 10.83 -11.69
CA PRO A 592 24.90 11.86 -10.84
C PRO A 592 23.91 11.28 -9.83
N ASN A 593 23.84 11.88 -8.63
CA ASN A 593 22.93 11.49 -7.55
C ASN A 593 21.47 11.98 -7.72
N SER A 594 21.14 12.61 -8.84
CA SER A 594 19.83 13.20 -9.14
C SER A 594 19.39 12.85 -10.56
N ALA A 595 18.13 13.10 -10.89
CA ALA A 595 17.55 12.92 -12.22
C ALA A 595 16.98 14.23 -12.77
N THR A 596 16.75 14.29 -14.10
CA THR A 596 16.17 15.45 -14.78
C THR A 596 14.76 15.76 -14.28
N VAL A 597 13.96 14.71 -14.01
CA VAL A 597 12.61 14.80 -13.45
C VAL A 597 12.53 13.87 -12.25
N THR A 598 12.16 14.42 -11.10
CA THR A 598 12.01 13.67 -9.85
C THR A 598 10.72 14.11 -9.15
N PRO A 599 9.61 13.37 -9.33
CA PRO A 599 8.35 13.69 -8.66
C PRO A 599 8.44 13.56 -7.14
N GLY A 600 7.74 14.44 -6.44
CA GLY A 600 7.48 14.33 -5.01
C GLY A 600 8.75 14.13 -4.16
N ARG A 601 8.77 13.06 -3.35
CA ARG A 601 9.82 12.78 -2.36
C ARG A 601 10.78 11.66 -2.78
N MET A 602 11.01 11.47 -4.08
CA MET A 602 11.87 10.40 -4.63
C MET A 602 13.36 10.77 -4.70
N GLY A 603 13.74 12.00 -4.37
CA GLY A 603 15.09 12.53 -4.58
C GLY A 603 16.25 11.78 -3.90
N ALA A 604 15.98 10.92 -2.92
CA ALA A 604 17.01 10.12 -2.27
C ALA A 604 17.30 8.77 -2.95
N TYR A 605 16.44 8.28 -3.84
CA TYR A 605 16.50 6.89 -4.30
C TYR A 605 17.69 6.59 -5.19
N ILE A 606 18.04 7.49 -6.11
CA ILE A 606 19.24 7.34 -6.96
C ILE A 606 20.50 7.29 -6.07
N ARG A 607 20.63 8.24 -5.14
CA ARG A 607 21.77 8.29 -4.20
C ARG A 607 21.86 7.01 -3.35
N ASN A 608 20.74 6.46 -2.88
CA ASN A 608 20.71 5.24 -2.08
C ASN A 608 21.21 4.03 -2.90
N LEU A 609 20.75 3.92 -4.17
CA LEU A 609 21.19 2.87 -5.09
C LEU A 609 22.68 2.98 -5.40
N LEU A 610 23.14 4.16 -5.78
CA LEU A 610 24.58 4.39 -6.06
C LEU A 610 25.44 4.14 -4.82
N GLY A 611 24.98 4.55 -3.63
CA GLY A 611 25.67 4.25 -2.37
C GLY A 611 25.82 2.75 -2.12
N LYS A 612 24.75 1.97 -2.37
CA LYS A 612 24.76 0.49 -2.24
C LYS A 612 25.71 -0.15 -3.26
N ILE A 613 25.56 0.18 -4.55
CA ILE A 613 26.38 -0.38 -5.62
C ILE A 613 27.87 -0.11 -5.36
N ASN A 614 28.22 1.15 -5.09
CA ASN A 614 29.61 1.53 -4.83
C ASN A 614 30.20 0.87 -3.57
N SER A 615 29.36 0.63 -2.53
CA SER A 615 29.79 -0.08 -1.32
C SER A 615 30.06 -1.55 -1.60
N ASP A 616 29.29 -2.19 -2.47
CA ASP A 616 29.48 -3.60 -2.78
C ASP A 616 30.67 -3.82 -3.74
N LEU A 617 30.81 -2.97 -4.75
CA LEU A 617 31.94 -3.03 -5.70
C LEU A 617 33.29 -2.64 -5.06
N ALA A 618 33.31 -2.11 -3.85
CA ALA A 618 34.51 -1.79 -3.10
C ALA A 618 35.00 -2.92 -2.17
N LYS A 619 34.22 -3.98 -2.02
CA LYS A 619 34.57 -5.21 -1.25
C LYS A 619 35.35 -6.19 -2.09
#